data_0710283d67969cfa05818d1f6e75d4bd
#
_entry.id   0710283d67969cfa05818d1f6e75d4bd
#
_cell.length_a   1.000
_cell.length_b   1.000
_cell.length_c   1.000
_cell.angle_alpha   90.00
_cell.angle_beta   90.00
_cell.angle_gamma   90.00
#
_symmetry.space_group_name_H-M   'P 1'
#
loop_
_entity.id
_entity.type
_entity.pdbx_description
1 polymer ?
#
loop_
_entity_poly.entity_id
_entity_poly.type
_entity_poly.pdbx_seq_one_letter_code
_entity_poly.pdbx_strand_id
1 'polypeptide(L)'
;MRAGVQAALALNRFDVVGFCDADLATPLSEMVRLTEVLDEQDADMVFGCRLLRLGADIHRSKTRHYLGRVFATVVSSMLDLPVYDTQCGAKVFRAPIACELFAAEFSSRWLFDVELLARYLHSYGRELTLSKVIEAPLNVWIDHPGSKLALRDFLIAPFELWRIRRRYLTSCLSD
;
A
#
# COMPACT_ATOMS: atom_id res chain seq x y z
N MET A 1 -11.81 -3.32 -5.42
CA MET A 1 -10.98 -2.12 -5.36
C MET A 1 -10.57 -1.66 -6.76
N ARG A 2 -9.84 -2.43 -7.59
CA ARG A 2 -9.41 -2.04 -8.95
C ARG A 2 -10.52 -1.41 -9.80
N ALA A 3 -11.68 -2.06 -9.92
CA ALA A 3 -12.81 -1.52 -10.69
C ALA A 3 -13.29 -0.14 -10.21
N GLY A 4 -13.27 0.11 -8.89
CA GLY A 4 -13.63 1.41 -8.33
C GLY A 4 -12.62 2.51 -8.70
N VAL A 5 -11.32 2.21 -8.63
CA VAL A 5 -10.27 3.15 -9.05
C VAL A 5 -10.37 3.44 -10.55
N GLN A 6 -10.56 2.41 -11.37
CA GLN A 6 -10.73 2.59 -12.83
C GLN A 6 -11.99 3.40 -13.16
N ALA A 7 -13.10 3.19 -12.44
CA ALA A 7 -14.31 3.99 -12.64
C ALA A 7 -14.08 5.47 -12.27
N ALA A 8 -13.35 5.75 -11.21
CA ALA A 8 -12.98 7.12 -10.83
C ALA A 8 -12.07 7.77 -11.88
N LEU A 9 -11.06 7.06 -12.38
CA LEU A 9 -10.16 7.53 -13.44
C LEU A 9 -10.89 7.80 -14.76
N ALA A 10 -11.89 6.97 -15.11
CA ALA A 10 -12.68 7.13 -16.33
C ALA A 10 -13.49 8.44 -16.36
N LEU A 11 -13.73 9.07 -15.22
CA LEU A 11 -14.36 10.38 -15.15
C LEU A 11 -13.47 11.51 -15.69
N ASN A 12 -12.16 11.30 -15.76
CA ASN A 12 -11.16 12.25 -16.26
C ASN A 12 -11.31 13.67 -15.66
N ARG A 13 -11.55 13.75 -14.35
CA ARG A 13 -11.88 14.99 -13.62
C ARG A 13 -11.02 15.22 -12.39
N PHE A 14 -10.16 14.27 -12.06
CA PHE A 14 -9.38 14.26 -10.82
C PHE A 14 -7.90 14.07 -11.11
N ASP A 15 -7.07 14.88 -10.47
CA ASP A 15 -5.60 14.78 -10.52
C ASP A 15 -5.07 13.74 -9.54
N VAL A 16 -5.87 13.46 -8.50
CA VAL A 16 -5.55 12.49 -7.44
C VAL A 16 -6.72 11.53 -7.27
N VAL A 17 -6.41 10.26 -7.14
CA VAL A 17 -7.37 9.19 -6.79
C VAL A 17 -6.82 8.38 -5.64
N GLY A 18 -7.71 7.83 -4.83
CA GLY A 18 -7.31 7.03 -3.69
C GLY A 18 -8.38 6.03 -3.28
N PHE A 19 -8.04 5.20 -2.32
CA PHE A 19 -8.99 4.31 -1.68
C PHE A 19 -8.68 4.18 -0.19
N CYS A 20 -9.72 3.89 0.58
CA CYS A 20 -9.61 3.49 1.98
C CYS A 20 -10.45 2.24 2.25
N ASP A 21 -10.17 1.58 3.38
CA ASP A 21 -10.99 0.48 3.84
C ASP A 21 -12.44 0.94 4.09
N ALA A 22 -13.41 0.13 3.66
CA ALA A 22 -14.83 0.49 3.70
C ALA A 22 -15.40 0.57 5.14
N ASP A 23 -14.69 0.01 6.12
CA ASP A 23 -15.04 0.10 7.54
C ASP A 23 -14.63 1.44 8.17
N LEU A 24 -13.96 2.31 7.41
CA LEU A 24 -13.45 3.61 7.87
C LEU A 24 -12.54 3.50 9.11
N ALA A 25 -11.83 2.38 9.25
CA ALA A 25 -10.78 2.24 10.27
C ALA A 25 -9.73 3.37 10.16
N THR A 26 -9.50 3.87 8.96
CA THR A 26 -8.81 5.13 8.69
C THR A 26 -9.85 6.22 8.44
N PRO A 27 -9.96 7.26 9.29
CA PRO A 27 -10.88 8.37 9.07
C PRO A 27 -10.62 9.11 7.77
N LEU A 28 -11.66 9.69 7.15
CA LEU A 28 -11.51 10.46 5.90
C LEU A 28 -10.58 11.68 6.05
N SER A 29 -10.46 12.25 7.25
CA SER A 29 -9.49 13.32 7.55
C SER A 29 -8.04 12.87 7.31
N GLU A 30 -7.71 11.60 7.59
CA GLU A 30 -6.39 11.06 7.26
C GLU A 30 -6.20 10.93 5.74
N MET A 31 -7.25 10.61 4.97
CA MET A 31 -7.17 10.58 3.50
C MET A 31 -6.86 11.97 2.93
N VAL A 32 -7.50 13.02 3.49
CA VAL A 32 -7.18 14.42 3.11
C VAL A 32 -5.72 14.71 3.42
N ARG A 33 -5.24 14.39 4.62
CA ARG A 33 -3.85 14.59 5.03
C ARG A 33 -2.85 13.82 4.15
N LEU A 34 -3.17 12.59 3.73
CA LEU A 34 -2.32 11.86 2.79
C LEU A 34 -2.24 12.54 1.41
N THR A 35 -3.33 13.20 0.98
CA THR A 35 -3.33 14.00 -0.25
C THR A 35 -2.47 15.26 -0.10
N GLU A 36 -2.51 15.92 1.05
CA GLU A 36 -1.62 17.06 1.36
C GLU A 36 -0.14 16.62 1.33
N VAL A 37 0.20 15.50 1.95
CA VAL A 37 1.56 14.93 1.89
C VAL A 37 1.99 14.62 0.45
N LEU A 38 1.06 14.09 -0.39
CA LEU A 38 1.33 13.81 -1.79
C LEU A 38 1.72 15.09 -2.55
N ASP A 39 1.05 16.21 -2.26
CA ASP A 39 1.31 17.49 -2.90
C ASP A 39 2.60 18.15 -2.36
N GLU A 40 2.76 18.21 -1.04
CA GLU A 40 3.90 18.85 -0.38
C GLU A 40 5.24 18.20 -0.71
N GLN A 41 5.25 16.88 -0.88
CA GLN A 41 6.46 16.11 -1.19
C GLN A 41 6.61 15.78 -2.68
N ASP A 42 5.75 16.33 -3.53
CA ASP A 42 5.72 16.04 -4.97
C ASP A 42 5.78 14.52 -5.23
N ALA A 43 5.00 13.77 -4.45
CA ALA A 43 4.98 12.31 -4.52
C ALA A 43 4.02 11.81 -5.60
N ASP A 44 4.29 10.61 -6.11
CA ASP A 44 3.44 9.88 -7.04
C ASP A 44 2.41 9.02 -6.33
N MET A 45 2.79 8.51 -5.17
CA MET A 45 1.98 7.65 -4.33
C MET A 45 2.28 7.89 -2.86
N VAL A 46 1.23 8.02 -2.04
CA VAL A 46 1.34 8.03 -0.57
C VAL A 46 0.43 6.97 0.00
N PHE A 47 0.93 6.20 0.94
CA PHE A 47 0.14 5.24 1.69
C PHE A 47 0.31 5.43 3.20
N GLY A 48 -0.78 5.19 3.93
CA GLY A 48 -0.79 5.28 5.37
C GLY A 48 0.01 4.16 6.03
N CYS A 49 0.58 4.45 7.19
CA CYS A 49 1.27 3.47 8.01
C CYS A 49 0.69 3.49 9.43
N ARG A 50 0.28 2.33 9.93
CA ARG A 50 -0.28 2.15 11.29
C ARG A 50 0.85 1.98 12.30
N LEU A 51 1.75 2.96 12.32
CA LEU A 51 2.89 2.98 13.22
C LEU A 51 2.44 3.35 14.63
N LEU A 52 2.62 2.44 15.59
CA LEU A 52 2.37 2.72 17.00
C LEU A 52 3.48 3.64 17.54
N ARG A 53 3.15 4.91 17.76
CA ARG A 53 4.07 5.96 18.25
C ARG A 53 3.39 6.85 19.28
N LEU A 54 4.18 7.55 20.08
CA LEU A 54 3.65 8.56 21.01
C LEU A 54 2.91 9.68 20.24
N GLY A 55 1.74 10.07 20.75
CA GLY A 55 0.89 11.09 20.13
C GLY A 55 0.01 10.59 18.97
N ALA A 56 0.06 9.30 18.62
CA ALA A 56 -0.88 8.69 17.67
C ALA A 56 -1.95 7.89 18.40
N ASP A 57 -3.18 7.95 17.87
CA ASP A 57 -4.33 7.19 18.37
C ASP A 57 -4.54 5.94 17.50
N ILE A 58 -3.67 4.95 17.69
CA ILE A 58 -3.64 3.69 16.92
C ILE A 58 -4.10 2.53 17.80
N HIS A 59 -5.34 2.09 17.58
CA HIS A 59 -5.92 0.95 18.29
C HIS A 59 -5.72 -0.34 17.50
N ARG A 60 -4.72 -1.14 17.88
CA ARG A 60 -4.39 -2.41 17.23
C ARG A 60 -4.08 -3.50 18.27
N SER A 61 -4.55 -4.73 18.07
CA SER A 61 -4.20 -5.83 18.94
C SER A 61 -2.70 -6.16 18.87
N LYS A 62 -2.09 -6.54 20.00
CA LYS A 62 -0.65 -6.87 20.09
C LYS A 62 -0.26 -7.97 19.11
N THR A 63 -1.06 -9.02 19.00
CA THR A 63 -0.79 -10.15 18.08
C THR A 63 -0.74 -9.70 16.63
N ARG A 64 -1.71 -8.88 16.19
CA ARG A 64 -1.71 -8.32 14.83
C ARG A 64 -0.54 -7.37 14.59
N HIS A 65 -0.14 -6.63 15.61
CA HIS A 65 1.03 -5.78 15.51
C HIS A 65 2.29 -6.60 15.20
N TYR A 66 2.60 -7.62 16.00
CA TYR A 66 3.81 -8.42 15.80
C TYR A 66 3.79 -9.24 14.51
N LEU A 67 2.67 -9.89 14.17
CA LEU A 67 2.53 -10.62 12.89
C LEU A 67 2.70 -9.69 11.70
N GLY A 68 2.10 -8.49 11.77
CA GLY A 68 2.27 -7.48 10.74
C GLY A 68 3.72 -7.02 10.58
N ARG A 69 4.49 -6.92 11.67
CA ARG A 69 5.93 -6.57 11.63
C ARG A 69 6.75 -7.65 10.94
N VAL A 70 6.52 -8.92 11.26
CA VAL A 70 7.20 -10.04 10.59
C VAL A 70 6.89 -10.01 9.09
N PHE A 71 5.62 -9.87 8.72
CA PHE A 71 5.21 -9.77 7.32
C PHE A 71 5.85 -8.56 6.61
N ALA A 72 5.80 -7.39 7.22
CA ALA A 72 6.42 -6.17 6.67
C ALA A 72 7.94 -6.33 6.46
N THR A 73 8.64 -7.02 7.38
CA THR A 73 10.07 -7.31 7.22
C THR A 73 10.34 -8.20 6.01
N VAL A 74 9.53 -9.25 5.80
CA VAL A 74 9.66 -10.13 4.63
C VAL A 74 9.41 -9.35 3.34
N VAL A 75 8.38 -8.51 3.29
CA VAL A 75 8.05 -7.69 2.12
C VAL A 75 9.13 -6.65 1.86
N SER A 76 9.59 -5.95 2.89
CA SER A 76 10.69 -4.97 2.81
C SER A 76 11.96 -5.59 2.22
N SER A 77 12.36 -6.77 2.72
CA SER A 77 13.51 -7.51 2.18
C SER A 77 13.29 -7.98 0.75
N MET A 78 12.06 -8.39 0.39
CA MET A 78 11.75 -8.86 -0.96
C MET A 78 11.79 -7.73 -2.00
N LEU A 79 11.28 -6.55 -1.63
CA LEU A 79 11.22 -5.36 -2.49
C LEU A 79 12.53 -4.55 -2.48
N ASP A 80 13.42 -4.81 -1.54
CA ASP A 80 14.58 -3.95 -1.23
C ASP A 80 14.17 -2.49 -0.99
N LEU A 81 13.06 -2.29 -0.25
CA LEU A 81 12.52 -0.98 0.10
C LEU A 81 12.29 -0.88 1.61
N PRO A 82 12.55 0.27 2.25
CA PRO A 82 12.36 0.47 3.68
C PRO A 82 10.88 0.71 4.03
N VAL A 83 10.01 -0.28 3.78
CA VAL A 83 8.56 -0.18 4.04
C VAL A 83 8.20 -0.81 5.39
N TYR A 84 7.27 -0.16 6.10
CA TYR A 84 6.83 -0.56 7.43
C TYR A 84 5.44 -1.23 7.45
N ASP A 85 4.46 -0.75 6.67
CA ASP A 85 3.08 -1.24 6.68
C ASP A 85 2.41 -1.19 5.30
N THR A 86 2.85 -2.07 4.40
CA THR A 86 2.31 -2.12 3.03
C THR A 86 0.81 -2.42 2.96
N GLN A 87 0.25 -3.06 4.01
CA GLN A 87 -1.14 -3.51 4.07
C GLN A 87 -2.08 -2.49 4.73
N CYS A 88 -1.67 -1.24 4.88
CA CYS A 88 -2.59 -0.18 5.30
C CYS A 88 -3.58 0.12 4.17
N GLY A 89 -4.87 0.05 4.47
CA GLY A 89 -5.95 0.26 3.51
C GLY A 89 -6.21 1.71 3.12
N ALA A 90 -5.29 2.63 3.38
CA ALA A 90 -5.40 4.05 3.02
C ALA A 90 -4.27 4.42 2.06
N LYS A 91 -4.60 4.70 0.81
CA LYS A 91 -3.63 5.03 -0.24
C LYS A 91 -4.17 6.08 -1.20
N VAL A 92 -3.31 7.00 -1.60
CA VAL A 92 -3.57 8.04 -2.60
C VAL A 92 -2.50 8.02 -3.68
N PHE A 93 -2.87 8.38 -4.89
CA PHE A 93 -2.03 8.30 -6.08
C PHE A 93 -2.27 9.51 -7.00
N ARG A 94 -1.27 9.98 -7.70
CA ARG A 94 -1.47 10.80 -8.89
C ARG A 94 -2.26 10.00 -9.93
N ALA A 95 -3.23 10.63 -10.60
CA ALA A 95 -4.11 9.95 -11.54
C ALA A 95 -3.36 9.23 -12.68
N PRO A 96 -2.30 9.79 -13.31
CA PRO A 96 -1.52 9.07 -14.31
C PRO A 96 -0.88 7.79 -13.78
N ILE A 97 -0.31 7.84 -12.57
CA ILE A 97 0.30 6.70 -11.89
C ILE A 97 -0.74 5.63 -11.56
N ALA A 98 -1.90 6.06 -11.03
CA ALA A 98 -2.99 5.12 -10.78
C ALA A 98 -3.48 4.46 -12.07
N CYS A 99 -3.57 5.18 -13.19
CA CYS A 99 -3.95 4.63 -14.47
C CYS A 99 -3.03 3.46 -14.87
N GLU A 100 -1.73 3.63 -14.72
CA GLU A 100 -0.73 2.60 -15.03
C GLU A 100 -0.79 1.42 -14.05
N LEU A 101 -0.72 1.70 -12.74
CA LEU A 101 -0.65 0.66 -11.71
C LEU A 101 -1.91 -0.22 -11.65
N PHE A 102 -3.09 0.33 -11.98
CA PHE A 102 -4.36 -0.38 -11.99
C PHE A 102 -4.80 -0.86 -13.38
N ALA A 103 -4.00 -0.70 -14.43
CA ALA A 103 -4.32 -1.14 -15.78
C ALA A 103 -4.55 -2.65 -15.85
N ALA A 104 -3.62 -3.45 -15.36
CA ALA A 104 -3.69 -4.91 -15.35
C ALA A 104 -4.35 -5.48 -14.09
N GLU A 105 -4.90 -6.68 -14.19
CA GLU A 105 -5.40 -7.42 -13.01
C GLU A 105 -4.29 -7.75 -12.03
N PHE A 106 -4.65 -7.75 -10.73
CA PHE A 106 -3.73 -8.15 -9.68
C PHE A 106 -3.64 -9.68 -9.59
N SER A 107 -2.44 -10.15 -9.33
CA SER A 107 -2.15 -11.57 -9.14
C SER A 107 -2.74 -12.12 -7.84
N SER A 108 -2.86 -11.26 -6.82
CA SER A 108 -3.39 -11.60 -5.51
C SER A 108 -4.52 -10.64 -5.11
N ARG A 109 -5.56 -11.18 -4.49
CA ARG A 109 -6.63 -10.38 -3.90
C ARG A 109 -6.22 -9.77 -2.55
N TRP A 110 -5.31 -10.42 -1.86
CA TRP A 110 -4.87 -10.00 -0.53
C TRP A 110 -3.57 -9.19 -0.57
N LEU A 111 -2.60 -9.58 -1.42
CA LEU A 111 -1.31 -8.92 -1.54
C LEU A 111 -1.25 -7.89 -2.70
N PHE A 112 -2.40 -7.39 -3.16
CA PHE A 112 -2.43 -6.36 -4.20
C PHE A 112 -1.67 -5.09 -3.79
N ASP A 113 -1.63 -4.78 -2.50
CA ASP A 113 -0.88 -3.64 -1.94
C ASP A 113 0.63 -3.80 -2.14
N VAL A 114 1.15 -5.01 -1.93
CA VAL A 114 2.55 -5.35 -2.22
C VAL A 114 2.81 -5.33 -3.72
N GLU A 115 1.85 -5.84 -4.51
CA GLU A 115 1.96 -5.84 -5.96
C GLU A 115 1.94 -4.42 -6.54
N LEU A 116 1.22 -3.47 -5.95
CA LEU A 116 1.29 -2.05 -6.36
C LEU A 116 2.70 -1.48 -6.23
N LEU A 117 3.37 -1.72 -5.10
CA LEU A 117 4.76 -1.31 -4.90
C LEU A 117 5.71 -2.02 -5.86
N ALA A 118 5.52 -3.33 -6.09
CA ALA A 118 6.33 -4.09 -7.02
C ALA A 118 6.17 -3.61 -8.47
N ARG A 119 4.94 -3.23 -8.88
CA ARG A 119 4.67 -2.63 -10.19
C ARG A 119 5.36 -1.29 -10.34
N TYR A 120 5.22 -0.41 -9.35
CA TYR A 120 5.88 0.89 -9.36
C TYR A 120 7.41 0.74 -9.45
N LEU A 121 8.00 -0.11 -8.59
CA LEU A 121 9.42 -0.42 -8.59
C LEU A 121 9.91 -0.96 -9.94
N HIS A 122 9.11 -1.83 -10.58
CA HIS A 122 9.41 -2.39 -11.90
C HIS A 122 9.42 -1.34 -13.00
N SER A 123 8.42 -0.43 -13.01
CA SER A 123 8.27 0.59 -14.05
C SER A 123 9.27 1.73 -13.91
N TYR A 124 9.60 2.14 -12.67
CA TYR A 124 10.31 3.38 -12.39
C TYR A 124 11.69 3.20 -11.74
N GLY A 125 12.00 1.98 -11.33
CA GLY A 125 13.26 1.69 -10.66
C GLY A 125 13.31 2.11 -9.19
N ARG A 126 14.38 1.69 -8.51
CA ARG A 126 14.50 1.84 -7.06
C ARG A 126 14.67 3.29 -6.61
N GLU A 127 15.50 4.08 -7.30
CA GLU A 127 15.77 5.48 -6.93
C GLU A 127 14.50 6.33 -6.97
N LEU A 128 13.71 6.19 -8.05
CA LEU A 128 12.47 6.94 -8.17
C LEU A 128 11.42 6.45 -7.16
N THR A 129 11.37 5.15 -6.89
CA THR A 129 10.50 4.60 -5.86
C THR A 129 10.82 5.20 -4.49
N LEU A 130 12.09 5.30 -4.11
CA LEU A 130 12.51 5.88 -2.83
C LEU A 130 12.21 7.37 -2.71
N SER A 131 12.16 8.11 -3.82
CA SER A 131 11.92 9.55 -3.81
C SER A 131 10.45 9.93 -4.02
N LYS A 132 9.65 9.10 -4.70
CA LYS A 132 8.28 9.44 -5.13
C LYS A 132 7.18 8.60 -4.46
N VAL A 133 7.55 7.56 -3.72
CA VAL A 133 6.61 6.74 -2.95
C VAL A 133 6.82 6.98 -1.47
N ILE A 134 5.81 7.52 -0.79
CA ILE A 134 5.91 7.94 0.60
C ILE A 134 5.04 7.06 1.49
N GLU A 135 5.63 6.55 2.56
CA GLU A 135 4.91 5.91 3.64
C GLU A 135 4.68 6.92 4.77
N ALA A 136 3.43 7.38 4.94
CA ALA A 136 3.08 8.41 5.90
C ALA A 136 2.43 7.82 7.16
N PRO A 137 3.02 8.00 8.36
CA PRO A 137 2.40 7.52 9.59
C PRO A 137 1.03 8.15 9.82
N LEU A 138 0.01 7.33 10.06
CA LEU A 138 -1.33 7.79 10.43
C LEU A 138 -1.31 8.35 11.87
N ASN A 139 -2.12 9.38 12.10
CA ASN A 139 -2.36 9.92 13.43
C ASN A 139 -3.50 9.18 14.15
N VAL A 140 -4.50 8.72 13.37
CA VAL A 140 -5.67 8.00 13.88
C VAL A 140 -5.93 6.76 13.05
N TRP A 141 -6.11 5.63 13.72
CA TRP A 141 -6.57 4.39 13.12
C TRP A 141 -7.26 3.51 14.18
N ILE A 142 -8.49 3.07 13.91
CA ILE A 142 -9.31 2.32 14.87
C ILE A 142 -9.66 0.96 14.28
N ASP A 143 -9.21 -0.12 14.94
CA ASP A 143 -9.53 -1.49 14.54
C ASP A 143 -11.00 -1.80 14.81
N HIS A 144 -11.74 -2.18 13.80
CA HIS A 144 -13.12 -2.64 13.95
C HIS A 144 -13.17 -4.16 14.16
N PRO A 145 -14.00 -4.65 15.09
CA PRO A 145 -14.20 -6.10 15.29
C PRO A 145 -14.71 -6.76 14.00
N GLY A 146 -14.09 -7.85 13.57
CA GLY A 146 -14.54 -8.61 12.39
C GLY A 146 -13.56 -8.70 11.23
N SER A 147 -12.28 -8.39 11.44
CA SER A 147 -11.23 -8.59 10.43
C SER A 147 -11.19 -10.03 9.91
N LYS A 148 -11.29 -10.14 8.57
CA LYS A 148 -11.45 -11.39 7.82
C LYS A 148 -10.12 -12.09 7.46
N LEU A 149 -9.00 -11.77 8.12
CA LEU A 149 -7.74 -12.47 7.90
C LEU A 149 -7.86 -13.91 8.40
N ALA A 150 -7.97 -14.84 7.47
CA ALA A 150 -8.00 -16.26 7.78
C ALA A 150 -6.57 -16.80 7.88
N LEU A 151 -6.36 -17.80 8.71
CA LEU A 151 -5.05 -18.47 8.86
C LEU A 151 -4.50 -18.97 7.52
N ARG A 152 -5.38 -19.39 6.61
CA ARG A 152 -5.04 -19.80 5.24
C ARG A 152 -4.32 -18.69 4.45
N ASP A 153 -4.64 -17.42 4.68
CA ASP A 153 -4.07 -16.30 3.92
C ASP A 153 -2.57 -16.17 4.24
N PHE A 154 -2.19 -16.41 5.50
CA PHE A 154 -0.79 -16.47 5.92
C PHE A 154 -0.04 -17.67 5.32
N LEU A 155 -0.72 -18.81 5.13
CA LEU A 155 -0.10 -20.00 4.51
C LEU A 155 0.13 -19.82 3.01
N ILE A 156 -0.74 -19.07 2.34
CA ILE A 156 -0.64 -18.80 0.89
C ILE A 156 0.30 -17.64 0.60
N ALA A 157 0.49 -16.71 1.54
CA ALA A 157 1.30 -15.51 1.36
C ALA A 157 2.71 -15.75 0.80
N PRO A 158 3.50 -16.75 1.24
CA PRO A 158 4.83 -16.99 0.68
C PRO A 158 4.79 -17.32 -0.81
N PHE A 159 3.80 -18.09 -1.25
CA PHE A 159 3.63 -18.42 -2.66
C PHE A 159 3.21 -17.20 -3.50
N GLU A 160 2.30 -16.38 -2.98
CA GLU A 160 1.87 -15.14 -3.65
C GLU A 160 3.01 -14.13 -3.73
N LEU A 161 3.80 -13.95 -2.66
CA LEU A 161 5.01 -13.12 -2.64
C LEU A 161 6.04 -13.61 -3.66
N TRP A 162 6.29 -14.92 -3.73
CA TRP A 162 7.19 -15.50 -4.73
C TRP A 162 6.70 -15.21 -6.15
N ARG A 163 5.38 -15.30 -6.41
CA ARG A 163 4.78 -15.01 -7.73
C ARG A 163 4.96 -13.53 -8.11
N ILE A 164 4.72 -12.60 -7.16
CA ILE A 164 4.95 -11.15 -7.35
C ILE A 164 6.43 -10.89 -7.65
N ARG A 165 7.34 -11.45 -6.84
CA ARG A 165 8.78 -11.32 -7.05
C ARG A 165 9.19 -11.80 -8.43
N ARG A 166 8.77 -12.99 -8.83
CA ARG A 166 9.10 -13.57 -10.14
C ARG A 166 8.59 -12.71 -11.30
N ARG A 167 7.43 -12.08 -11.15
CA ARG A 167 6.80 -11.31 -12.20
C ARG A 167 7.41 -9.92 -12.40
N TYR A 168 7.80 -9.26 -11.31
CA TYR A 168 8.17 -7.84 -11.34
C TYR A 168 9.61 -7.55 -10.93
N LEU A 169 10.28 -8.43 -10.17
CA LEU A 169 11.57 -8.09 -9.56
C LEU A 169 12.74 -8.89 -10.12
N THR A 170 12.53 -9.94 -10.91
CA THR A 170 13.63 -10.75 -11.48
C THR A 170 14.43 -10.03 -12.55
N SER A 171 13.88 -9.00 -13.18
CA SER A 171 14.58 -8.18 -14.17
C SER A 171 15.37 -6.99 -13.58
N CYS A 172 15.10 -6.62 -12.33
CA CYS A 172 15.77 -5.48 -11.67
C CYS A 172 17.02 -5.86 -10.86
N LEU A 173 17.37 -7.15 -10.77
CA LEU A 173 18.50 -7.66 -9.98
C LEU A 173 19.74 -7.96 -10.83
N SER A 174 19.76 -7.51 -12.10
CA SER A 174 20.84 -7.81 -13.05
C SER A 174 21.76 -6.62 -13.37
N ASP A 175 21.65 -5.52 -12.61
CA ASP A 175 22.53 -4.34 -12.77
C ASP A 175 23.29 -4.05 -11.48
#